data_3c27d18bf15c1465918eefd7dcd89215
#
_entry.id   3c27d18bf15c1465918eefd7dcd89215
#
_cell.length_a   1.000
_cell.length_b   1.000
_cell.length_c   1.000
_cell.angle_alpha   90.00
_cell.angle_beta   90.00
_cell.angle_gamma   90.00
#
_symmetry.space_group_name_H-M   'P 1'
#
loop_
_entity.id
_entity.type
_entity.pdbx_description
1 polymer ?
#
loop_
_entity_poly.entity_id
_entity_poly.type
_entity_poly.pdbx_seq_one_letter_code
_entity_poly.pdbx_strand_id
1 'polypeptide(L)'
;MGKSNTLGAWGEEKAARYLTGQGYTIVERNFHSRYGEIDLIAENQDFLVFVEVKLRASISHGLPEETVTLRKQEKLRLTAEVYLQNHDTKKQPRFDVVAFYAKDGMETYPLPVRHIKNAF
;
A
#
# COMPACT_ATOMS: atom_id res chain seq x y z
N MET A 1 -7.12 21.02 -3.45
CA MET A 1 -6.74 20.67 -3.19
C MET A 1 -6.07 19.99 -3.12
N GLY A 2 -5.79 19.73 -3.14
CA GLY A 2 -5.22 19.28 -2.85
C GLY A 2 -4.35 18.78 -2.72
N LYS A 3 -3.92 18.59 -2.77
CA LYS A 3 -3.13 18.17 -2.43
C LYS A 3 -2.11 18.32 -1.95
N SER A 4 -2.21 18.64 -1.73
CA SER A 4 -1.24 19.09 -0.78
C SER A 4 -0.16 18.11 -0.47
N ASN A 5 -0.42 16.86 -0.55
CA ASN A 5 0.56 15.81 -0.31
C ASN A 5 1.02 15.20 -1.62
N THR A 6 1.76 16.00 -2.38
CA THR A 6 2.21 15.56 -3.69
C THR A 6 3.17 14.38 -3.61
N LEU A 7 4.00 14.33 -2.56
CA LEU A 7 4.96 13.23 -2.41
C LEU A 7 4.22 11.93 -2.11
N GLY A 8 3.19 11.98 -1.26
CA GLY A 8 2.37 10.81 -0.98
C GLY A 8 1.62 10.33 -2.21
N ALA A 9 1.03 11.26 -2.96
CA ALA A 9 0.32 10.92 -4.18
C ALA A 9 1.27 10.31 -5.21
N TRP A 10 2.49 10.83 -5.30
CA TRP A 10 3.49 10.30 -6.21
C TRP A 10 3.85 8.87 -5.84
N GLY A 11 4.02 8.60 -4.54
CA GLY A 11 4.34 7.27 -4.07
C GLY A 11 3.25 6.26 -4.37
N GLU A 12 1.99 6.67 -4.17
CA GLU A 12 0.86 5.80 -4.45
C GLU A 12 0.75 5.50 -5.94
N GLU A 13 1.00 6.50 -6.77
CA GLU A 13 0.96 6.27 -8.22
C GLU A 13 2.07 5.32 -8.66
N LYS A 14 3.26 5.49 -8.10
CA LYS A 14 4.36 4.57 -8.38
C LYS A 14 4.04 3.16 -7.95
N ALA A 15 3.45 3.00 -6.78
CA ALA A 15 3.05 1.69 -6.28
C ALA A 15 2.01 1.06 -7.18
N ALA A 16 1.04 1.85 -7.64
CA ALA A 16 -0.01 1.33 -8.52
C ALA A 16 0.60 0.83 -9.83
N ARG A 17 1.53 1.59 -10.40
CA ARG A 17 2.21 1.17 -11.64
C ARG A 17 3.04 -0.07 -11.44
N TYR A 18 3.77 -0.13 -10.32
CA TYR A 18 4.56 -1.30 -10.00
C TYR A 18 3.68 -2.55 -9.92
N LEU A 19 2.58 -2.44 -9.17
CA LEU A 19 1.68 -3.58 -8.98
C LEU A 19 1.04 -4.01 -10.29
N THR A 20 0.63 -3.04 -11.12
CA THR A 20 0.08 -3.36 -12.43
C THR A 20 1.09 -4.12 -13.28
N GLY A 21 2.36 -3.71 -13.22
CA GLY A 21 3.42 -4.41 -13.94
C GLY A 21 3.69 -5.81 -13.41
N GLN A 22 3.29 -6.08 -12.16
CA GLN A 22 3.44 -7.40 -11.55
C GLN A 22 2.20 -8.28 -11.74
N GLY A 23 1.23 -7.82 -12.52
CA GLY A 23 0.06 -8.63 -12.82
C GLY A 23 -1.15 -8.37 -11.94
N TYR A 24 -1.12 -7.33 -11.13
CA TYR A 24 -2.26 -6.96 -10.31
C TYR A 24 -3.12 -5.93 -11.02
N THR A 25 -4.42 -5.94 -10.70
CA THR A 25 -5.36 -4.91 -11.11
C THR A 25 -5.66 -4.04 -9.90
N ILE A 26 -5.54 -2.73 -10.04
CA ILE A 26 -5.91 -1.81 -8.95
C ILE A 26 -7.42 -1.65 -8.96
N VAL A 27 -8.06 -2.03 -7.86
CA VAL A 27 -9.52 -1.96 -7.78
C VAL A 27 -10.02 -0.78 -6.95
N GLU A 28 -9.17 -0.24 -6.06
CA GLU A 28 -9.57 0.89 -5.23
C GLU A 28 -8.34 1.65 -4.81
N ARG A 29 -8.47 2.98 -4.69
CA ARG A 29 -7.42 3.84 -4.17
C ARG A 29 -7.97 4.63 -2.99
N ASN A 30 -7.16 4.76 -1.94
CA ASN A 30 -7.49 5.58 -0.78
C ASN A 30 -8.86 5.21 -0.20
N PHE A 31 -9.03 3.94 0.10
CA PHE A 31 -10.28 3.47 0.68
C PHE A 31 -10.33 3.85 2.15
N HIS A 32 -11.41 4.53 2.55
CA HIS A 32 -11.56 5.06 3.89
C HIS A 32 -12.64 4.33 4.66
N SER A 33 -12.42 4.19 5.96
CA SER A 33 -13.45 3.76 6.91
C SER A 33 -13.27 4.60 8.17
N ARG A 34 -14.18 4.40 9.13
CA ARG A 34 -14.02 5.10 10.41
C ARG A 34 -12.81 4.61 11.18
N TYR A 35 -12.22 3.49 10.79
CA TYR A 35 -11.05 2.91 11.46
C TYR A 35 -9.75 3.39 10.86
N GLY A 36 -9.74 3.85 9.62
CA GLY A 36 -8.54 4.28 8.96
C GLY A 36 -8.67 4.20 7.45
N GLU A 37 -7.52 4.13 6.80
CA GLU A 37 -7.43 4.23 5.35
C GLU A 37 -6.50 3.16 4.83
N ILE A 38 -6.81 2.64 3.64
CA ILE A 38 -5.94 1.72 2.91
C ILE A 38 -5.52 2.42 1.63
N ASP A 39 -4.20 2.49 1.39
CA ASP A 39 -3.66 3.26 0.27
C ASP A 39 -4.12 2.70 -1.08
N LEU A 40 -3.98 1.39 -1.27
CA LEU A 40 -4.38 0.74 -2.51
C LEU A 40 -4.99 -0.62 -2.19
N ILE A 41 -6.00 -0.99 -2.98
CA ILE A 41 -6.53 -2.35 -2.96
C ILE A 41 -6.34 -2.89 -4.37
N ALA A 42 -5.69 -4.03 -4.47
CA ALA A 42 -5.33 -4.63 -5.75
C ALA A 42 -5.72 -6.10 -5.74
N GLU A 43 -5.82 -6.69 -6.91
CA GLU A 43 -6.14 -8.10 -6.97
C GLU A 43 -5.44 -8.76 -8.13
N ASN A 44 -5.18 -10.05 -7.97
CA ASN A 44 -4.78 -10.90 -9.07
C ASN A 44 -5.74 -12.09 -9.09
N GLN A 45 -5.33 -13.20 -9.71
CA GLN A 45 -6.22 -14.34 -9.83
C GLN A 45 -6.60 -14.92 -8.48
N ASP A 46 -5.67 -14.94 -7.52
CA ASP A 46 -5.83 -15.67 -6.27
C ASP A 46 -6.05 -14.78 -5.05
N PHE A 47 -5.58 -13.54 -5.09
CA PHE A 47 -5.52 -12.70 -3.89
C PHE A 47 -6.22 -11.37 -4.09
N LEU A 48 -6.85 -10.91 -3.01
CA LEU A 48 -7.27 -9.51 -2.86
C LEU A 48 -6.31 -8.89 -1.87
N VAL A 49 -5.54 -7.90 -2.31
CA VAL A 49 -4.39 -7.41 -1.58
C VAL A 49 -4.63 -5.99 -1.10
N PHE A 50 -4.50 -5.80 0.21
CA PHE A 50 -4.61 -4.49 0.84
C PHE A 50 -3.19 -3.97 1.05
N VAL A 51 -2.86 -2.84 0.42
CA VAL A 51 -1.48 -2.40 0.27
C VAL A 51 -1.24 -1.11 1.03
N GLU A 52 -0.21 -1.15 1.88
CA GLU A 52 0.31 0.03 2.54
C GLU A 52 1.52 0.51 1.75
N VAL A 53 1.50 1.77 1.33
CA VAL A 53 2.57 2.35 0.54
C VAL A 53 3.47 3.16 1.47
N LYS A 54 4.78 2.92 1.40
CA LYS A 54 5.77 3.63 2.20
C LYS A 54 6.77 4.30 1.30
N LEU A 55 7.04 5.58 1.58
CA LEU A 55 8.07 6.32 0.88
C LEU A 55 9.10 6.73 1.90
N ARG A 56 10.35 6.32 1.69
CA ARG A 56 11.44 6.53 2.64
C ARG A 56 12.62 7.18 1.96
N ALA A 57 13.33 8.03 2.71
CA ALA A 57 14.59 8.61 2.21
C ALA A 57 15.72 7.60 2.31
N SER A 58 15.67 6.71 3.30
CA SER A 58 16.71 5.72 3.48
C SER A 58 16.17 4.59 4.35
N ILE A 59 16.97 3.53 4.49
CA ILE A 59 16.60 2.41 5.35
C ILE A 59 17.15 2.60 6.78
N SER A 60 17.70 3.76 7.08
CA SER A 60 18.37 3.98 8.37
C SER A 60 17.39 3.94 9.54
N HIS A 61 16.09 4.06 9.30
CA HIS A 61 15.09 4.04 10.35
C HIS A 61 14.36 2.71 10.43
N GLY A 62 15.00 1.64 9.96
CA GLY A 62 14.42 0.32 10.01
C GLY A 62 13.79 -0.08 8.68
N LEU A 63 13.37 -1.32 8.62
CA LEU A 63 12.72 -1.85 7.42
C LEU A 63 11.28 -1.36 7.37
N PRO A 64 10.72 -1.15 6.16
CA PRO A 64 9.36 -0.63 6.02
C PRO A 64 8.30 -1.45 6.76
N GLU A 65 8.40 -2.77 6.72
CA GLU A 65 7.42 -3.60 7.39
C GLU A 65 7.48 -3.44 8.91
N GLU A 66 8.65 -3.05 9.45
CA GLU A 66 8.80 -2.83 10.88
C GLU A 66 8.16 -1.54 11.37
N THR A 67 7.80 -0.66 10.44
CA THR A 67 7.14 0.59 10.81
C THR A 67 5.62 0.47 10.83
N VAL A 68 5.09 -0.70 10.50
CA VAL A 68 3.64 -0.93 10.58
C VAL A 68 3.37 -1.55 11.94
N THR A 69 3.06 -0.71 12.91
CA THR A 69 2.86 -1.14 14.30
C THR A 69 1.65 -2.04 14.42
N LEU A 70 1.56 -2.76 15.53
CA LEU A 70 0.41 -3.61 15.79
C LEU A 70 -0.89 -2.81 15.78
N ARG A 71 -0.86 -1.59 16.31
CA ARG A 71 -2.04 -0.73 16.30
C ARG A 71 -2.44 -0.36 14.89
N LYS A 72 -1.48 -0.05 14.03
CA LYS A 72 -1.76 0.25 12.64
C LYS A 72 -2.28 -0.97 11.91
N GLN A 73 -1.70 -2.14 12.18
CA GLN A 73 -2.17 -3.38 11.59
C GLN A 73 -3.62 -3.64 11.94
N GLU A 74 -3.99 -3.41 13.21
CA GLU A 74 -5.35 -3.63 13.62
C GLU A 74 -6.32 -2.72 12.87
N LYS A 75 -5.96 -1.44 12.73
CA LYS A 75 -6.78 -0.49 11.98
C LYS A 75 -6.91 -0.90 10.51
N LEU A 76 -5.83 -1.37 9.92
CA LEU A 76 -5.86 -1.83 8.54
C LEU A 76 -6.76 -3.04 8.39
N ARG A 77 -6.70 -3.99 9.34
CA ARG A 77 -7.56 -5.17 9.28
C ARG A 77 -9.03 -4.79 9.41
N LEU A 78 -9.36 -3.86 10.31
CA LEU A 78 -10.74 -3.40 10.47
C LEU A 78 -11.24 -2.71 9.21
N THR A 79 -10.41 -1.88 8.60
CA THR A 79 -10.77 -1.19 7.37
C THR A 79 -10.98 -2.19 6.24
N ALA A 80 -10.12 -3.21 6.17
CA ALA A 80 -10.27 -4.25 5.16
C ALA A 80 -11.58 -5.03 5.35
N GLU A 81 -11.99 -5.27 6.62
CA GLU A 81 -13.26 -5.93 6.87
C GLU A 81 -14.44 -5.11 6.35
N VAL A 82 -14.37 -3.79 6.53
CA VAL A 82 -15.42 -2.92 5.98
C VAL A 82 -15.51 -3.08 4.47
N TYR A 83 -14.36 -3.10 3.80
CA TYR A 83 -14.34 -3.30 2.36
C TYR A 83 -14.95 -4.65 1.98
N LEU A 84 -14.54 -5.71 2.67
CA LEU A 84 -14.99 -7.06 2.35
C LEU A 84 -16.48 -7.26 2.61
N GLN A 85 -17.05 -6.55 3.58
CA GLN A 85 -18.48 -6.63 3.84
C GLN A 85 -19.30 -6.12 2.66
N ASN A 86 -18.74 -5.25 1.84
CA ASN A 86 -19.44 -4.63 0.73
C ASN A 86 -18.97 -5.12 -0.64
N HIS A 87 -18.01 -6.02 -0.67
CA HIS A 87 -17.44 -6.51 -1.94
C HIS A 87 -17.18 -8.00 -1.81
N ASP A 88 -18.16 -8.78 -2.26
CA ASP A 88 -18.02 -10.24 -2.25
C ASP A 88 -16.84 -10.68 -3.10
N THR A 89 -16.04 -11.57 -2.53
CA THR A 89 -14.93 -12.16 -3.27
C THR A 89 -14.60 -13.51 -2.68
N LYS A 90 -14.14 -14.41 -3.54
CA LYS A 90 -13.60 -15.70 -3.10
C LYS A 90 -12.09 -15.67 -3.01
N LYS A 91 -11.47 -14.53 -3.34
CA LYS A 91 -10.03 -14.41 -3.32
C LYS A 91 -9.54 -14.31 -1.90
N GLN A 92 -8.32 -14.80 -1.68
CA GLN A 92 -7.70 -14.78 -0.36
C GLN A 92 -7.25 -13.35 -0.03
N PRO A 93 -7.68 -12.77 1.09
CA PRO A 93 -7.17 -11.48 1.51
C PRO A 93 -5.71 -11.55 1.91
N ARG A 94 -4.97 -10.50 1.60
CA ARG A 94 -3.54 -10.45 1.92
C ARG A 94 -3.15 -9.00 2.17
N PHE A 95 -2.26 -8.78 3.14
CA PHE A 95 -1.78 -7.43 3.47
C PHE A 95 -0.32 -7.31 3.03
N ASP A 96 -0.06 -6.37 2.16
CA ASP A 96 1.28 -6.15 1.60
C ASP A 96 1.78 -4.75 1.93
N VAL A 97 3.09 -4.62 1.98
CA VAL A 97 3.74 -3.31 2.04
C VAL A 97 4.55 -3.13 0.77
N VAL A 98 4.38 -1.99 0.12
CA VAL A 98 5.20 -1.62 -1.03
C VAL A 98 5.92 -0.34 -0.67
N ALA A 99 7.25 -0.39 -0.68
CA ALA A 99 8.07 0.72 -0.23
C ALA A 99 9.02 1.16 -1.33
N PHE A 100 9.21 2.47 -1.40
CA PHE A 100 10.16 3.08 -2.32
C PHE A 100 11.17 3.87 -1.52
N TYR A 101 12.41 3.88 -1.98
CA TYR A 101 13.47 4.65 -1.36
C TYR A 101 13.85 5.77 -2.32
N ALA A 102 13.53 6.99 -1.94
CA ALA A 102 13.75 8.16 -2.78
C ALA A 102 14.63 9.14 -2.01
N LYS A 103 15.94 8.99 -2.17
CA LYS A 103 16.89 9.74 -1.37
C LYS A 103 16.70 11.23 -1.53
N ASP A 104 16.44 11.69 -2.73
CA ASP A 104 16.30 13.11 -3.02
C ASP A 104 14.86 13.44 -3.44
N GLY A 105 13.89 12.75 -2.80
CA GLY A 105 12.49 12.96 -3.09
C GLY A 105 12.08 12.29 -4.38
N MET A 106 11.13 12.92 -5.06
CA MET A 106 10.51 12.31 -6.23
C MET A 106 11.45 12.21 -7.43
N GLU A 107 12.55 12.90 -7.39
CA GLU A 107 13.44 12.98 -8.56
C GLU A 107 14.44 11.85 -8.62
N THR A 108 14.60 11.10 -7.56
CA THR A 108 15.52 9.97 -7.55
C THR A 108 15.01 8.86 -8.44
N TYR A 109 15.82 8.46 -9.41
CA TYR A 109 15.38 7.45 -10.34
C TYR A 109 16.58 6.71 -10.92
N PRO A 110 16.48 5.37 -11.13
CA PRO A 110 15.33 4.54 -10.78
C PRO A 110 15.27 4.28 -9.29
N LEU A 111 14.07 4.13 -8.79
CA LEU A 111 13.87 3.90 -7.37
C LEU A 111 13.88 2.41 -7.08
N PRO A 112 14.62 1.98 -6.06
CA PRO A 112 14.48 0.60 -5.60
C PRO A 112 13.08 0.42 -5.00
N VAL A 113 12.48 -0.72 -5.30
CA VAL A 113 11.16 -1.08 -4.80
C VAL A 113 11.32 -2.27 -3.88
N ARG A 114 10.71 -2.19 -2.70
CA ARG A 114 10.65 -3.32 -1.81
C ARG A 114 9.19 -3.71 -1.64
N HIS A 115 8.84 -4.91 -2.06
CA HIS A 115 7.47 -5.40 -1.96
C HIS A 115 7.46 -6.56 -0.98
N ILE A 116 6.84 -6.35 0.17
CA ILE A 116 6.73 -7.38 1.20
C ILE A 116 5.33 -7.95 1.12
N LYS A 117 5.21 -9.15 0.61
CA LYS A 117 3.93 -9.84 0.51
C LYS A 117 3.60 -10.48 1.84
N ASN A 118 2.31 -10.41 2.19
CA ASN A 118 1.82 -11.02 3.42
C ASN A 118 2.61 -10.49 4.61
N ALA A 119 2.69 -9.18 4.71
CA ALA A 119 3.59 -8.52 5.65
C ALA A 119 3.12 -8.64 7.11
N PHE A 120 1.81 -8.84 7.33
CA PHE A 120 1.30 -9.00 8.69
C PHE A 120 -0.07 -9.67 8.73
#